data_7e5a948863e052de48a73566fc17c618
#
_entry.id   7e5a948863e052de48a73566fc17c618
#
_cell.length_a   1.000
_cell.length_b   1.000
_cell.length_c   1.000
_cell.angle_alpha   90.00
_cell.angle_beta   90.00
_cell.angle_gamma   90.00
#
_symmetry.space_group_name_H-M   'P 1'
#
loop_
_entity.id
_entity.type
_entity.pdbx_description
1 polymer ?
#
loop_
_entity_poly.entity_id
_entity_poly.type
_entity_poly.pdbx_seq_one_letter_code
_entity_poly.pdbx_strand_id
1 'polypeptide(L)'
;VGYGMTECAPLIGYIPWKKFKQGSCGRVVDGLQIRVDSDNPSREIGELQVKGQNVMLGYYKNPEATRNAFTDDGFLRTGDLGTMDRNGNITICGRLKNLILTANGQNVFPEEVEAMISAI
;
A
#
# COMPACT_ATOMS: atom_id res chain seq x y z
N VAL A 1 15.19 4.06 -1.75
CA VAL A 1 13.76 4.14 -2.10
C VAL A 1 12.93 4.10 -0.81
N GLY A 2 11.95 4.95 -0.72
CA GLY A 2 10.99 4.99 0.38
C GLY A 2 9.56 4.92 -0.12
N TYR A 3 8.66 4.49 0.74
CA TYR A 3 7.22 4.50 0.52
C TYR A 3 6.54 5.29 1.62
N GLY A 4 5.66 6.19 1.25
CA GLY A 4 4.96 6.99 2.23
C GLY A 4 3.82 7.79 1.66
N MET A 5 3.13 8.51 2.54
CA MET A 5 2.04 9.41 2.20
C MET A 5 1.92 10.48 3.27
N THR A 6 1.33 11.61 2.92
CA THR A 6 1.17 12.75 3.85
C THR A 6 0.45 12.35 5.13
N GLU A 7 -0.57 11.50 5.03
CA GLU A 7 -1.36 11.02 6.15
C GLU A 7 -0.58 10.15 7.15
N CYS A 8 0.66 9.75 6.81
CA CYS A 8 1.54 8.95 7.67
C CYS A 8 2.80 9.70 8.13
N ALA A 9 2.87 11.02 7.92
CA ALA A 9 3.87 11.97 8.43
C ALA A 9 5.35 11.64 8.10
N PRO A 10 5.78 11.46 6.85
CA PRO A 10 5.14 10.84 5.70
C PRO A 10 5.52 9.38 5.46
N LEU A 11 6.50 8.84 6.21
CA LEU A 11 7.19 7.59 5.86
C LEU A 11 6.47 6.34 6.38
N ILE A 12 6.18 5.40 5.50
CA ILE A 12 5.63 4.09 5.83
C ILE A 12 6.72 3.01 5.77
N GLY A 13 7.51 3.01 4.73
CA GLY A 13 8.52 1.99 4.53
C GLY A 13 9.77 2.51 3.83
N TYR A 14 10.86 1.80 3.96
CA TYR A 14 12.12 2.14 3.32
C TYR A 14 12.97 0.89 3.08
N ILE A 15 13.91 1.00 2.15
CA ILE A 15 14.86 -0.07 1.87
C ILE A 15 16.16 0.25 2.59
N PRO A 16 16.54 -0.52 3.63
CA PRO A 16 17.87 -0.41 4.22
C PRO A 16 18.92 -0.81 3.18
N TRP A 17 19.99 -0.03 3.07
CA TRP A 17 21.00 -0.25 2.03
C TRP A 17 21.65 -1.64 2.05
N LYS A 18 21.65 -2.31 3.20
CA LYS A 18 22.18 -3.68 3.36
C LYS A 18 21.15 -4.79 3.09
N LYS A 19 19.88 -4.44 2.91
CA LYS A 19 18.79 -5.42 2.78
C LYS A 19 17.93 -5.14 1.55
N PHE A 20 18.58 -4.79 0.46
CA PHE A 20 17.90 -4.48 -0.80
C PHE A 20 17.21 -5.71 -1.38
N LYS A 21 15.95 -5.53 -1.78
CA LYS A 21 15.21 -6.49 -2.60
C LYS A 21 14.66 -5.77 -3.82
N GLN A 22 15.04 -6.20 -5.01
CA GLN A 22 14.61 -5.60 -6.26
C GLN A 22 13.09 -5.65 -6.41
N GLY A 23 12.49 -4.55 -6.86
CA GLY A 23 11.05 -4.43 -7.04
C GLY A 23 10.25 -4.15 -5.78
N SER A 24 10.91 -4.09 -4.63
CA SER A 24 10.28 -3.82 -3.33
C SER A 24 10.44 -2.35 -2.94
N CYS A 25 9.47 -1.83 -2.16
CA CYS A 25 9.57 -0.54 -1.47
C CYS A 25 10.21 -0.66 -0.09
N GLY A 26 10.71 -1.85 0.27
CA GLY A 26 11.34 -2.11 1.55
C GLY A 26 10.36 -2.57 2.62
N ARG A 27 10.76 -2.39 3.87
CA ARG A 27 9.99 -2.81 5.04
C ARG A 27 9.36 -1.62 5.72
N VAL A 28 8.28 -1.89 6.47
CA VAL A 28 7.62 -0.88 7.30
C VAL A 28 8.61 -0.31 8.35
N VAL A 29 8.48 0.99 8.62
CA VAL A 29 9.28 1.65 9.66
C VAL A 29 8.89 1.16 11.06
N ASP A 30 9.83 1.26 12.02
CA ASP A 30 9.58 0.85 13.39
C ASP A 30 8.42 1.66 14.00
N GLY A 31 7.58 0.97 14.79
CA GLY A 31 6.43 1.59 15.44
C GLY A 31 5.18 1.67 14.57
N LEU A 32 5.24 1.25 13.32
CA LEU A 32 4.12 1.20 12.39
C LEU A 32 3.78 -0.25 12.07
N GLN A 33 2.49 -0.58 12.09
CA GLN A 33 1.98 -1.87 11.64
C GLN A 33 1.48 -1.74 10.21
N ILE A 34 1.73 -2.74 9.38
CA ILE A 34 1.21 -2.79 8.02
C ILE A 34 0.61 -4.17 7.75
N ARG A 35 -0.48 -4.17 6.99
CA ARG A 35 -1.09 -5.42 6.51
C ARG A 35 -1.56 -5.24 5.06
N VAL A 36 -1.71 -6.36 4.37
CA VAL A 36 -2.35 -6.42 3.06
C VAL A 36 -3.73 -7.02 3.27
N ASP A 37 -4.76 -6.36 2.77
CA ASP A 37 -6.15 -6.84 2.86
C ASP A 37 -6.38 -7.98 1.87
N SER A 38 -5.82 -9.15 2.20
CA SER A 38 -5.98 -10.39 1.44
C SER A 38 -5.77 -11.61 2.35
N ASP A 39 -6.30 -12.75 1.94
CA ASP A 39 -6.14 -14.02 2.68
C ASP A 39 -4.71 -14.55 2.58
N ASN A 40 -3.97 -14.18 1.56
CA ASN A 40 -2.59 -14.60 1.34
C ASN A 40 -1.73 -13.40 0.88
N PRO A 41 -1.24 -12.57 1.82
CA PRO A 41 -0.54 -11.32 1.49
C PRO A 41 0.69 -11.46 0.61
N SER A 42 1.33 -12.63 0.61
CA SER A 42 2.55 -12.86 -0.20
C SER A 42 2.24 -13.23 -1.65
N ARG A 43 1.04 -13.66 -1.95
CA ARG A 43 0.64 -14.15 -3.28
C ARG A 43 -0.54 -13.39 -3.88
N GLU A 44 -1.43 -12.89 -3.05
CA GLU A 44 -2.63 -12.18 -3.48
C GLU A 44 -2.50 -10.69 -3.22
N ILE A 45 -2.80 -9.89 -4.23
CA ILE A 45 -2.77 -8.45 -4.14
C ILE A 45 -3.97 -7.96 -3.34
N GLY A 46 -3.73 -7.06 -2.40
CA GLY A 46 -4.76 -6.40 -1.62
C GLY A 46 -4.38 -4.97 -1.28
N GLU A 47 -5.30 -4.24 -0.68
CA GLU A 47 -5.03 -2.89 -0.22
C GLU A 47 -4.04 -2.92 0.93
N LEU A 48 -3.03 -2.04 0.87
CA LEU A 48 -2.10 -1.83 1.98
C LEU A 48 -2.79 -0.97 3.04
N GLN A 49 -2.78 -1.43 4.28
CA GLN A 49 -3.40 -0.75 5.42
C GLN A 49 -2.38 -0.60 6.54
N VAL A 50 -2.35 0.56 7.18
CA VAL A 50 -1.33 0.90 8.17
C VAL A 50 -1.94 1.42 9.45
N LYS A 51 -1.26 1.15 10.57
CA LYS A 51 -1.65 1.63 11.90
C LYS A 51 -0.40 1.94 12.71
N GLY A 52 -0.38 3.08 13.39
CA GLY A 52 0.76 3.46 14.21
C GLY A 52 0.71 4.91 14.65
N GLN A 53 1.71 5.33 15.40
CA GLN A 53 1.77 6.67 16.00
C GLN A 53 1.95 7.79 14.98
N ASN A 54 2.53 7.49 13.82
CA ASN A 54 2.74 8.47 12.76
C ASN A 54 1.55 8.61 11.81
N VAL A 55 0.51 7.78 11.96
CA VAL A 55 -0.72 7.89 11.18
C VAL A 55 -1.56 9.05 11.71
N MET A 56 -2.12 9.85 10.80
CA MET A 56 -2.96 11.00 11.15
C MET A 56 -4.15 10.60 12.03
N LEU A 57 -4.64 11.54 12.84
CA LEU A 57 -5.88 11.35 13.59
C LEU A 57 -7.13 11.48 12.70
N GLY A 58 -7.04 12.24 11.61
CA GLY A 58 -8.14 12.45 10.69
C GLY A 58 -7.89 13.65 9.79
N TYR A 59 -8.85 13.90 8.91
CA TYR A 59 -8.87 15.09 8.06
C TYR A 59 -9.55 16.25 8.79
N TYR A 60 -8.93 17.42 8.74
CA TYR A 60 -9.41 18.60 9.45
C TYR A 60 -10.82 18.99 8.99
N LYS A 61 -11.74 19.10 9.95
CA LYS A 61 -13.15 19.45 9.72
C LYS A 61 -13.87 18.58 8.67
N ASN A 62 -13.42 17.33 8.48
CA ASN A 62 -14.07 16.41 7.56
C ASN A 62 -14.24 15.02 8.20
N PRO A 63 -15.25 14.84 9.09
CA PRO A 63 -15.46 13.57 9.78
C PRO A 63 -15.89 12.44 8.85
N GLU A 64 -16.56 12.72 7.75
CA GLU A 64 -16.97 11.71 6.77
C GLU A 64 -15.76 11.12 6.05
N ALA A 65 -14.88 11.98 5.52
CA ALA A 65 -13.64 11.53 4.89
C ALA A 65 -12.75 10.76 5.88
N THR A 66 -12.71 11.21 7.13
CA THR A 66 -11.96 10.53 8.19
C THR A 66 -12.50 9.13 8.44
N ARG A 67 -13.82 8.96 8.56
CA ARG A 67 -14.42 7.64 8.74
C ARG A 67 -14.14 6.72 7.57
N ASN A 68 -14.21 7.22 6.35
CA ASN A 68 -13.97 6.42 5.14
C ASN A 68 -12.50 6.07 4.95
N ALA A 69 -11.59 6.80 5.59
CA ALA A 69 -10.15 6.55 5.51
C ALA A 69 -9.67 5.40 6.40
N PHE A 70 -10.45 4.99 7.40
CA PHE A 70 -10.05 3.97 8.36
C PHE A 70 -10.93 2.72 8.29
N THR A 71 -10.33 1.57 8.59
CA THR A 71 -11.07 0.33 8.81
C THR A 71 -11.71 0.34 10.20
N ASP A 72 -12.63 -0.60 10.46
CA ASP A 72 -13.32 -0.69 11.76
C ASP A 72 -12.34 -0.95 12.91
N ASP A 73 -11.23 -1.64 12.64
CA ASP A 73 -10.19 -1.92 13.63
C ASP A 73 -9.05 -0.89 13.65
N GLY A 74 -9.25 0.26 12.99
CA GLY A 74 -8.39 1.43 13.12
C GLY A 74 -7.19 1.51 12.20
N PHE A 75 -7.11 0.69 11.15
CA PHE A 75 -6.08 0.81 10.14
C PHE A 75 -6.44 1.86 9.10
N LEU A 76 -5.47 2.71 8.74
CA LEU A 76 -5.62 3.67 7.64
C LEU A 76 -5.57 2.91 6.30
N ARG A 77 -6.56 3.15 5.45
CA ARG A 77 -6.58 2.65 4.08
C ARG A 77 -5.70 3.54 3.22
N THR A 78 -4.62 2.99 2.67
CA THR A 78 -3.69 3.79 1.85
C THR A 78 -4.21 4.06 0.44
N GLY A 79 -5.12 3.23 -0.05
CA GLY A 79 -5.53 3.26 -1.45
C GLY A 79 -4.51 2.67 -2.41
N ASP A 80 -3.42 2.13 -1.91
CA ASP A 80 -2.39 1.46 -2.69
C ASP A 80 -2.59 -0.06 -2.63
N LEU A 81 -2.42 -0.72 -3.76
CA LEU A 81 -2.53 -2.17 -3.89
C LEU A 81 -1.15 -2.79 -3.99
N GLY A 82 -0.97 -3.91 -3.31
CA GLY A 82 0.31 -4.59 -3.32
C GLY A 82 0.32 -5.91 -2.59
N THR A 83 1.53 -6.43 -2.41
CA THR A 83 1.80 -7.66 -1.68
C THR A 83 2.87 -7.42 -0.63
N MET A 84 2.96 -8.32 0.34
CA MET A 84 4.02 -8.30 1.35
C MET A 84 4.55 -9.71 1.52
N ASP A 85 5.87 -9.90 1.37
CA ASP A 85 6.47 -11.22 1.55
C ASP A 85 6.63 -11.57 3.04
N ARG A 86 7.12 -12.79 3.31
CA ARG A 86 7.30 -13.28 4.68
C ARG A 86 8.34 -12.50 5.47
N ASN A 87 9.25 -11.81 4.78
CA ASN A 87 10.28 -10.97 5.40
C ASN A 87 9.79 -9.54 5.64
N GLY A 88 8.55 -9.22 5.25
CA GLY A 88 7.97 -7.90 5.42
C GLY A 88 8.30 -6.92 4.31
N ASN A 89 8.86 -7.37 3.18
CA ASN A 89 9.11 -6.51 2.03
C ASN A 89 7.80 -6.24 1.28
N ILE A 90 7.54 -4.96 1.03
CA ILE A 90 6.32 -4.46 0.40
C ILE A 90 6.56 -4.27 -1.09
N THR A 91 5.66 -4.78 -1.94
CA THR A 91 5.67 -4.54 -3.38
C THR A 91 4.39 -3.83 -3.77
N ILE A 92 4.49 -2.64 -4.35
CA ILE A 92 3.35 -1.84 -4.81
C ILE A 92 3.02 -2.24 -6.24
N CYS A 93 1.73 -2.56 -6.48
CA CYS A 93 1.24 -2.97 -7.80
C CYS A 93 0.48 -1.85 -8.51
N GLY A 94 -0.18 -0.95 -7.77
CA GLY A 94 -0.95 0.14 -8.34
C GLY A 94 -1.82 0.84 -7.31
N ARG A 95 -2.74 1.67 -7.79
CA ARG A 95 -3.70 2.39 -6.95
C ARG A 95 -5.08 1.74 -7.06
N LEU A 96 -5.78 1.62 -5.94
CA LEU A 96 -7.13 1.05 -5.89
C LEU A 96 -8.09 1.77 -6.85
N LYS A 97 -8.05 3.10 -6.88
CA LYS A 97 -8.92 3.92 -7.74
C LYS A 97 -8.65 3.76 -9.24
N ASN A 98 -7.46 3.26 -9.60
CA ASN A 98 -7.06 3.06 -11.01
C ASN A 98 -7.30 1.64 -11.47
N LEU A 99 -7.77 0.75 -10.59
CA LEU A 99 -8.00 -0.65 -10.91
C LEU A 99 -9.07 -0.78 -12.00
N ILE A 100 -8.74 -1.54 -13.05
CA ILE A 100 -9.65 -1.82 -14.15
C ILE A 100 -10.17 -3.26 -14.01
N LEU A 101 -11.50 -3.41 -13.93
CA LEU A 101 -12.13 -4.71 -13.87
C LEU A 101 -12.55 -5.12 -15.28
N THR A 102 -12.04 -6.27 -15.78
CA THR A 102 -12.41 -6.81 -17.09
C THR A 102 -13.77 -7.48 -17.03
N ALA A 103 -14.37 -7.78 -18.21
CA ALA A 103 -15.64 -8.49 -18.33
C ALA A 103 -15.60 -9.88 -17.69
N ASN A 104 -14.45 -10.49 -17.56
CA ASN A 104 -14.24 -11.79 -16.90
C ASN A 104 -14.02 -11.68 -15.39
N GLY A 105 -14.11 -10.50 -14.81
CA GLY A 105 -13.88 -10.27 -13.40
C GLY A 105 -12.41 -10.19 -13.00
N GLN A 106 -11.48 -10.20 -13.97
CA GLN A 106 -10.07 -10.04 -13.69
C GLN A 106 -9.71 -8.58 -13.45
N ASN A 107 -8.82 -8.37 -12.48
CA ASN A 107 -8.28 -7.04 -12.18
C ASN A 107 -7.11 -6.72 -13.12
N VAL A 108 -7.17 -5.55 -13.74
CA VAL A 108 -6.08 -5.03 -14.57
C VAL A 108 -5.49 -3.80 -13.89
N PHE A 109 -4.17 -3.79 -13.76
CA PHE A 109 -3.42 -2.68 -13.18
C PHE A 109 -2.82 -1.85 -14.31
N PRO A 110 -3.34 -0.62 -14.57
CA PRO A 110 -2.83 0.23 -15.66
C PRO A 110 -1.33 0.45 -15.56
N GLU A 111 -0.80 0.55 -14.35
CA GLU A 111 0.61 0.77 -14.09
C GLU A 111 1.48 -0.36 -14.63
N GLU A 112 1.02 -1.61 -14.55
CA GLU A 112 1.73 -2.77 -15.10
C GLU A 112 1.76 -2.72 -16.64
N VAL A 113 0.61 -2.37 -17.24
CA VAL A 113 0.52 -2.22 -18.70
C VAL A 113 1.43 -1.08 -19.19
N GLU A 114 1.42 0.06 -18.50
CA GLU A 114 2.26 1.20 -18.80
C GLU A 114 3.76 0.84 -18.70
N ALA A 115 4.15 0.09 -17.68
CA ALA A 115 5.52 -0.38 -17.51
C ALA A 115 5.97 -1.29 -18.65
N MET A 116 5.10 -2.20 -19.12
CA MET A 116 5.38 -3.07 -20.27
C MET A 116 5.54 -2.27 -21.55
N ILE A 117 4.70 -1.28 -21.79
CA ILE A 117 4.80 -0.39 -22.97
C ILE A 117 6.08 0.43 -22.93
N SER A 118 6.44 0.97 -21.75
CA SER A 118 7.64 1.80 -21.58
C SER A 118 8.94 1.01 -21.74
N ALA A 119 8.91 -0.32 -21.59
CA ALA A 119 10.07 -1.19 -21.76
C ALA A 119 10.36 -1.53 -23.23
N ILE A 120 9.46 -1.21 -24.14
CA ILE A 120 9.62 -1.38 -25.58
C ILE A 120 10.34 -0.13 -26.14
#